data_750a9d0d7a70335e44486e5d68724af7
#
_entry.id   750a9d0d7a70335e44486e5d68724af7
#
_cell.length_a   1.000
_cell.length_b   1.000
_cell.length_c   1.000
_cell.angle_alpha   90.00
_cell.angle_beta   90.00
_cell.angle_gamma   90.00
#
_symmetry.space_group_name_H-M   'P 1'
#
loop_
_entity.id
_entity.type
_entity.pdbx_description
1 polymer ?
#
loop_
_entity_poly.entity_id
_entity_poly.type
_entity_poly.pdbx_seq_one_letter_code
_entity_poly.pdbx_strand_id
1 'polypeptide(L)'
;MKKLTPVLTCCLLLLCAGSVLAAAPIRIGALFSVTGPASFLGEPEKNTLEMLVKDVNAKGGIKGSKIELVVYDTQGDATKALQLATKLVKNDHVVAIIGPSTTGDTMAIKEFVDKEKIPMVSCAAGIKITEPVSKWVFKTPANDHVAAEKILNYMKQHGQKNIALLTVSDAFGASGREQLKALASKKGFTVVADEVYSPKDTDMTPQLTKIRGIKPDAIICWGTNPGPAAVTKNVKQLGIKIPLYMSHGVASKKYIELAGADAAEGVMLPAGKLAVYDKLKKNDPQAKVLKAYDQAYKAAYGVEASTFGGYAYDAFELISNAIKKVGATPDQIRTGIEQAKGMHGVSGVFTMSPTDHNGLDLSAFEMVRITKGDWDIIK
;
A
#
# COMPACT_ATOMS: atom_id res chain seq x y z
N MET A 1 -46.76 37.75 -72.23
CA MET A 1 -45.63 36.90 -71.91
C MET A 1 -44.98 37.44 -70.65
N LYS A 2 -45.28 36.88 -69.46
CA LYS A 2 -44.72 37.28 -68.18
C LYS A 2 -43.65 36.29 -67.80
N LYS A 3 -42.41 36.76 -67.63
CA LYS A 3 -41.26 35.93 -67.16
C LYS A 3 -41.35 35.80 -65.68
N LEU A 4 -41.43 34.57 -65.14
CA LEU A 4 -41.25 34.24 -63.72
C LEU A 4 -39.73 34.05 -63.45
N THR A 5 -39.22 34.80 -62.49
CA THR A 5 -37.83 34.60 -61.91
C THR A 5 -37.97 33.72 -60.70
N PRO A 6 -37.14 32.64 -60.52
CA PRO A 6 -37.14 31.88 -59.29
C PRO A 6 -36.27 32.54 -58.24
N VAL A 7 -36.85 32.79 -57.06
CA VAL A 7 -36.07 33.23 -55.82
C VAL A 7 -35.42 32.00 -55.19
N LEU A 8 -34.10 31.98 -55.23
CA LEU A 8 -33.31 30.95 -54.62
C LEU A 8 -33.14 31.28 -53.13
N THR A 9 -33.90 30.61 -52.24
CA THR A 9 -33.77 30.76 -50.80
C THR A 9 -32.61 29.93 -50.30
N CYS A 10 -31.50 30.59 -50.01
CA CYS A 10 -30.29 29.97 -49.42
C CYS A 10 -30.49 29.82 -47.90
N CYS A 11 -30.87 28.61 -47.42
CA CYS A 11 -30.87 28.30 -45.97
C CYS A 11 -29.44 28.17 -45.44
N LEU A 12 -28.96 29.19 -44.76
CA LEU A 12 -27.69 29.20 -44.07
C LEU A 12 -27.84 28.39 -42.77
N LEU A 13 -27.45 27.09 -42.77
CA LEU A 13 -27.31 26.28 -41.57
C LEU A 13 -26.12 26.79 -40.79
N LEU A 14 -26.34 27.64 -39.76
CA LEU A 14 -25.39 27.96 -38.74
C LEU A 14 -25.09 26.69 -37.89
N LEU A 15 -24.00 25.97 -38.20
CA LEU A 15 -23.40 25.01 -37.28
C LEU A 15 -22.85 25.79 -36.09
N CYS A 16 -23.63 25.88 -35.03
CA CYS A 16 -23.12 26.23 -33.71
C CYS A 16 -22.19 25.12 -33.22
N ALA A 17 -20.94 25.16 -33.62
CA ALA A 17 -19.89 24.40 -32.96
C ALA A 17 -19.76 24.97 -31.54
N GLY A 18 -20.55 24.45 -30.61
CA GLY A 18 -20.38 24.71 -29.17
C GLY A 18 -18.98 24.24 -28.79
N SER A 19 -18.09 25.18 -28.53
CA SER A 19 -16.81 24.88 -27.90
C SER A 19 -17.12 24.22 -26.55
N VAL A 20 -16.99 22.90 -26.50
CA VAL A 20 -16.99 22.16 -25.23
C VAL A 20 -15.76 22.67 -24.48
N LEU A 21 -15.95 23.67 -23.60
CA LEU A 21 -14.89 24.04 -22.66
C LEU A 21 -14.52 22.78 -21.89
N ALA A 22 -13.33 22.25 -22.16
CA ALA A 22 -12.80 21.13 -21.40
C ALA A 22 -12.81 21.53 -19.91
N ALA A 23 -13.45 20.72 -19.06
CA ALA A 23 -13.47 20.97 -17.64
C ALA A 23 -12.01 21.04 -17.11
N ALA A 24 -11.75 21.93 -16.15
CA ALA A 24 -10.42 22.09 -15.56
C ALA A 24 -9.90 20.73 -15.06
N PRO A 25 -8.60 20.45 -15.23
CA PRO A 25 -8.03 19.20 -14.77
C PRO A 25 -8.07 19.09 -13.25
N ILE A 26 -8.25 17.85 -12.77
CA ILE A 26 -8.18 17.53 -11.34
C ILE A 26 -6.72 17.17 -11.02
N ARG A 27 -6.04 17.97 -10.20
CA ARG A 27 -4.66 17.74 -9.82
C ARG A 27 -4.57 16.83 -8.62
N ILE A 28 -3.91 15.67 -8.78
CA ILE A 28 -3.64 14.71 -7.72
C ILE A 28 -2.13 14.63 -7.51
N GLY A 29 -1.67 14.86 -6.28
CA GLY A 29 -0.27 14.69 -5.90
C GLY A 29 0.04 13.25 -5.52
N ALA A 30 1.28 12.84 -5.73
CA ALA A 30 1.80 11.58 -5.23
C ALA A 30 3.19 11.74 -4.64
N LEU A 31 3.41 11.10 -3.49
CA LEU A 31 4.68 11.07 -2.78
C LEU A 31 5.11 9.62 -2.63
N PHE A 32 6.13 9.20 -3.38
CA PHE A 32 6.60 7.83 -3.35
C PHE A 32 8.11 7.77 -3.13
N SER A 33 8.58 6.70 -2.50
CA SER A 33 10.01 6.40 -2.38
C SER A 33 10.47 5.68 -3.65
N VAL A 34 10.51 6.39 -4.79
CA VAL A 34 10.81 5.79 -6.11
C VAL A 34 12.25 5.32 -6.22
N THR A 35 13.16 6.06 -5.58
CA THR A 35 14.58 5.70 -5.50
C THR A 35 15.01 5.47 -4.04
N GLY A 36 16.24 4.99 -3.83
CA GLY A 36 16.77 4.68 -2.49
C GLY A 36 16.36 3.30 -1.96
N PRO A 37 16.61 3.02 -0.67
CA PRO A 37 16.41 1.70 -0.07
C PRO A 37 14.95 1.20 -0.10
N ALA A 38 13.98 2.12 -0.10
CA ALA A 38 12.56 1.80 -0.15
C ALA A 38 11.96 1.79 -1.56
N SER A 39 12.79 1.80 -2.62
CA SER A 39 12.33 1.85 -4.02
C SER A 39 11.44 0.66 -4.41
N PHE A 40 11.62 -0.50 -3.79
CA PHE A 40 10.77 -1.67 -4.00
C PHE A 40 9.28 -1.44 -3.57
N LEU A 41 9.01 -0.42 -2.75
CA LEU A 41 7.67 0.09 -2.43
C LEU A 41 7.21 1.10 -3.48
N GLY A 42 7.98 2.19 -3.64
CA GLY A 42 7.56 3.37 -4.37
C GLY A 42 7.58 3.25 -5.89
N GLU A 43 8.46 2.44 -6.46
CA GLU A 43 8.49 2.22 -7.91
C GLU A 43 7.20 1.54 -8.42
N PRO A 44 6.73 0.41 -7.85
CA PRO A 44 5.46 -0.18 -8.27
C PRO A 44 4.24 0.69 -7.93
N GLU A 45 4.28 1.50 -6.85
CA GLU A 45 3.23 2.47 -6.53
C GLU A 45 3.11 3.55 -7.61
N LYS A 46 4.24 4.16 -8.01
CA LYS A 46 4.31 5.14 -9.10
C LYS A 46 3.80 4.55 -10.41
N ASN A 47 4.35 3.41 -10.82
CA ASN A 47 3.98 2.75 -12.06
C ASN A 47 2.48 2.45 -12.13
N THR A 48 1.91 1.93 -11.03
CA THR A 48 0.47 1.67 -10.94
C THR A 48 -0.34 2.94 -11.13
N LEU A 49 0.02 4.01 -10.44
CA LEU A 49 -0.73 5.25 -10.50
C LEU A 49 -0.66 5.89 -11.89
N GLU A 50 0.52 5.90 -12.53
CA GLU A 50 0.70 6.39 -13.90
C GLU A 50 -0.15 5.58 -14.91
N MET A 51 -0.19 4.24 -14.77
CA MET A 51 -1.02 3.35 -15.59
C MET A 51 -2.51 3.69 -15.44
N LEU A 52 -3.00 3.82 -14.20
CA LEU A 52 -4.40 4.11 -13.92
C LEU A 52 -4.82 5.48 -14.44
N VAL A 53 -4.01 6.50 -14.23
CA VAL A 53 -4.28 7.87 -14.71
C VAL A 53 -4.30 7.91 -16.24
N LYS A 54 -3.38 7.22 -16.90
CA LYS A 54 -3.37 7.09 -18.36
C LYS A 54 -4.66 6.46 -18.88
N ASP A 55 -5.11 5.36 -18.26
CA ASP A 55 -6.33 4.67 -18.64
C ASP A 55 -7.59 5.53 -18.43
N VAL A 56 -7.72 6.13 -17.25
CA VAL A 56 -8.86 7.03 -16.93
C VAL A 56 -8.88 8.23 -17.88
N ASN A 57 -7.73 8.82 -18.18
CA ASN A 57 -7.63 9.95 -19.10
C ASN A 57 -7.94 9.55 -20.54
N ALA A 58 -7.57 8.36 -20.99
CA ALA A 58 -7.94 7.85 -22.32
C ALA A 58 -9.46 7.69 -22.46
N LYS A 59 -10.16 7.35 -21.34
CA LYS A 59 -11.63 7.21 -21.28
C LYS A 59 -12.39 8.53 -21.06
N GLY A 60 -11.70 9.68 -21.12
CA GLY A 60 -12.34 11.00 -20.98
C GLY A 60 -12.19 11.65 -19.60
N GLY A 61 -11.44 11.05 -18.69
CA GLY A 61 -11.25 11.55 -17.33
C GLY A 61 -12.38 11.18 -16.36
N ILE A 62 -12.45 11.88 -15.24
CA ILE A 62 -13.52 11.70 -14.24
C ILE A 62 -14.53 12.84 -14.41
N LYS A 63 -15.77 12.52 -14.71
CA LYS A 63 -16.83 13.51 -15.02
C LYS A 63 -16.41 14.55 -16.08
N GLY A 64 -15.65 14.13 -17.10
CA GLY A 64 -15.15 14.99 -18.17
C GLY A 64 -13.88 15.79 -17.84
N SER A 65 -13.39 15.75 -16.60
CA SER A 65 -12.12 16.36 -16.19
C SER A 65 -10.98 15.35 -16.29
N LYS A 66 -9.90 15.71 -16.98
CA LYS A 66 -8.67 14.91 -16.98
C LYS A 66 -7.98 14.97 -15.61
N ILE A 67 -7.27 13.91 -15.26
CA ILE A 67 -6.40 13.90 -14.08
C ILE A 67 -5.02 14.42 -14.50
N GLU A 68 -4.54 15.43 -13.79
CA GLU A 68 -3.16 15.89 -13.84
C GLU A 68 -2.43 15.32 -12.62
N LEU A 69 -1.52 14.37 -12.87
CA LEU A 69 -0.76 13.67 -11.83
C LEU A 69 0.59 14.35 -11.61
N VAL A 70 0.87 14.75 -10.37
CA VAL A 70 2.17 15.32 -9.97
C VAL A 70 2.86 14.35 -9.01
N VAL A 71 3.94 13.71 -9.47
CA VAL A 71 4.68 12.68 -8.69
C VAL A 71 6.00 13.25 -8.21
N TYR A 72 6.32 13.08 -6.92
CA TYR A 72 7.61 13.41 -6.35
C TYR A 72 8.23 12.21 -5.62
N ASP A 73 9.55 12.11 -5.74
CA ASP A 73 10.35 11.06 -5.10
C ASP A 73 10.86 11.52 -3.74
N THR A 74 10.36 10.90 -2.66
CA THR A 74 10.78 11.19 -1.28
C THR A 74 12.09 10.52 -0.91
N GLN A 75 12.50 9.46 -1.63
CA GLN A 75 13.66 8.62 -1.32
C GLN A 75 13.57 7.92 0.05
N GLY A 76 12.38 7.90 0.69
CA GLY A 76 12.18 7.42 2.05
C GLY A 76 12.75 8.36 3.12
N ASP A 77 12.93 9.64 2.78
CA ASP A 77 13.41 10.68 3.68
C ASP A 77 12.26 11.56 4.18
N ALA A 78 12.01 11.52 5.50
CA ALA A 78 10.92 12.21 6.15
C ALA A 78 10.99 13.75 5.99
N THR A 79 12.19 14.33 5.96
CA THR A 79 12.39 15.77 5.77
C THR A 79 12.03 16.17 4.34
N LYS A 80 12.51 15.39 3.37
CA LYS A 80 12.20 15.57 1.96
C LYS A 80 10.70 15.38 1.69
N ALA A 81 10.07 14.40 2.34
CA ALA A 81 8.63 14.18 2.24
C ALA A 81 7.83 15.42 2.65
N LEU A 82 8.20 16.09 3.75
CA LEU A 82 7.53 17.32 4.20
C LEU A 82 7.74 18.50 3.24
N GLN A 83 8.95 18.66 2.70
CA GLN A 83 9.24 19.70 1.70
C GLN A 83 8.41 19.48 0.43
N LEU A 84 8.34 18.23 -0.06
CA LEU A 84 7.60 17.90 -1.27
C LEU A 84 6.08 17.94 -1.06
N ALA A 85 5.57 17.55 0.11
CA ALA A 85 4.16 17.73 0.47
C ALA A 85 3.78 19.22 0.46
N THR A 86 4.64 20.07 1.02
CA THR A 86 4.44 21.52 0.99
C THR A 86 4.38 22.05 -0.44
N LYS A 87 5.26 21.56 -1.32
CA LYS A 87 5.26 21.94 -2.73
C LYS A 87 3.98 21.49 -3.44
N LEU A 88 3.53 20.25 -3.26
CA LEU A 88 2.28 19.75 -3.83
C LEU A 88 1.08 20.61 -3.47
N VAL A 89 0.99 21.03 -2.19
CA VAL A 89 -0.16 21.79 -1.70
C VAL A 89 -0.08 23.26 -2.08
N LYS A 90 1.08 23.90 -1.85
CA LYS A 90 1.22 25.36 -1.98
C LYS A 90 1.52 25.84 -3.40
N ASN A 91 2.23 25.03 -4.19
CA ASN A 91 2.68 25.44 -5.53
C ASN A 91 1.89 24.70 -6.63
N ASP A 92 1.68 23.38 -6.46
CA ASP A 92 1.02 22.57 -7.49
C ASP A 92 -0.51 22.54 -7.30
N HIS A 93 -1.02 23.01 -6.15
CA HIS A 93 -2.46 23.14 -5.83
C HIS A 93 -3.23 21.82 -6.02
N VAL A 94 -2.68 20.71 -5.54
CA VAL A 94 -3.33 19.41 -5.61
C VAL A 94 -4.53 19.33 -4.67
N VAL A 95 -5.57 18.57 -5.05
CA VAL A 95 -6.80 18.38 -4.27
C VAL A 95 -6.76 17.16 -3.36
N ALA A 96 -5.80 16.25 -3.58
CA ALA A 96 -5.56 15.06 -2.77
C ALA A 96 -4.11 14.60 -2.96
N ILE A 97 -3.60 13.80 -2.00
CA ILE A 97 -2.27 13.20 -2.05
C ILE A 97 -2.40 11.68 -1.91
N ILE A 98 -1.74 10.92 -2.80
CA ILE A 98 -1.55 9.47 -2.72
C ILE A 98 -0.13 9.18 -2.22
N GLY A 99 -0.01 8.23 -1.30
CA GLY A 99 1.24 8.01 -0.55
C GLY A 99 1.29 8.84 0.75
N PRO A 100 2.43 8.92 1.43
CA PRO A 100 3.75 8.34 1.07
C PRO A 100 3.82 6.80 1.16
N SER A 101 4.96 6.25 0.67
CA SER A 101 5.25 4.82 0.68
C SER A 101 5.60 4.28 2.06
N THR A 102 6.25 5.09 2.91
CA THR A 102 6.79 4.67 4.20
C THR A 102 6.03 5.25 5.39
N THR A 103 6.01 4.51 6.51
CA THR A 103 5.42 5.01 7.76
C THR A 103 6.11 6.29 8.24
N GLY A 104 7.43 6.37 8.12
CA GLY A 104 8.21 7.55 8.52
C GLY A 104 7.82 8.79 7.75
N ASP A 105 7.78 8.72 6.41
CA ASP A 105 7.39 9.83 5.55
C ASP A 105 5.94 10.25 5.81
N THR A 106 5.03 9.27 5.99
CA THR A 106 3.62 9.56 6.29
C THR A 106 3.46 10.31 7.61
N MET A 107 4.14 9.85 8.66
CA MET A 107 4.07 10.50 9.97
C MET A 107 4.66 11.91 9.94
N ALA A 108 5.69 12.16 9.14
CA ALA A 108 6.29 13.49 9.00
C ALA A 108 5.35 14.52 8.37
N ILE A 109 4.43 14.09 7.50
CA ILE A 109 3.51 15.02 6.81
C ILE A 109 2.08 14.99 7.36
N LYS A 110 1.76 14.07 8.29
CA LYS A 110 0.42 13.85 8.83
C LYS A 110 -0.22 15.15 9.37
N GLU A 111 0.49 15.85 10.24
CA GLU A 111 -0.01 17.11 10.84
C GLU A 111 -0.13 18.23 9.80
N PHE A 112 0.79 18.29 8.84
CA PHE A 112 0.77 19.27 7.76
C PHE A 112 -0.49 19.11 6.90
N VAL A 113 -0.78 17.92 6.38
CA VAL A 113 -1.95 17.70 5.51
C VAL A 113 -3.26 17.88 6.27
N ASP A 114 -3.30 17.54 7.56
CA ASP A 114 -4.46 17.77 8.43
C ASP A 114 -4.73 19.27 8.63
N LYS A 115 -3.69 20.06 8.86
CA LYS A 115 -3.76 21.52 8.96
C LYS A 115 -4.18 22.17 7.65
N GLU A 116 -3.63 21.74 6.52
CA GLU A 116 -3.94 22.27 5.19
C GLU A 116 -5.28 21.75 4.64
N LYS A 117 -5.91 20.80 5.32
CA LYS A 117 -7.20 20.18 4.95
C LYS A 117 -7.15 19.52 3.56
N ILE A 118 -6.06 18.80 3.28
CA ILE A 118 -5.86 18.05 2.04
C ILE A 118 -5.98 16.54 2.37
N PRO A 119 -6.92 15.81 1.76
CA PRO A 119 -7.03 14.36 1.98
C PRO A 119 -5.78 13.66 1.47
N MET A 120 -5.17 12.87 2.34
CA MET A 120 -4.02 12.03 2.04
C MET A 120 -4.42 10.57 2.22
N VAL A 121 -4.14 9.74 1.21
CA VAL A 121 -4.32 8.29 1.28
C VAL A 121 -2.94 7.64 1.24
N SER A 122 -2.41 7.33 2.42
CA SER A 122 -1.08 6.74 2.59
C SER A 122 -1.00 5.30 2.08
N CYS A 123 0.13 4.93 1.50
CA CYS A 123 0.50 3.56 1.12
C CYS A 123 1.32 2.84 2.21
N ALA A 124 1.41 3.40 3.41
CA ALA A 124 2.17 2.84 4.53
C ALA A 124 1.27 2.19 5.59
N ALA A 125 1.82 1.22 6.35
CA ALA A 125 1.04 0.31 7.18
C ALA A 125 0.94 0.69 8.66
N GLY A 126 1.79 1.58 9.18
CA GLY A 126 1.83 1.93 10.61
C GLY A 126 0.47 2.30 11.18
N ILE A 127 0.10 1.71 12.33
CA ILE A 127 -1.22 1.94 12.93
C ILE A 127 -1.45 3.40 13.33
N LYS A 128 -0.40 4.11 13.78
CA LYS A 128 -0.48 5.52 14.21
C LYS A 128 -0.80 6.51 13.07
N ILE A 129 -0.80 6.03 11.83
CA ILE A 129 -1.25 6.83 10.68
C ILE A 129 -2.73 7.17 10.83
N THR A 130 -3.56 6.19 11.23
CA THR A 130 -5.01 6.32 11.33
C THR A 130 -5.56 6.13 12.74
N GLU A 131 -4.72 5.79 13.73
CA GLU A 131 -5.14 5.62 15.12
C GLU A 131 -4.23 6.42 16.08
N PRO A 132 -4.74 7.47 16.75
CA PRO A 132 -6.11 8.00 16.63
C PRO A 132 -6.40 8.57 15.24
N VAL A 133 -7.68 8.56 14.87
CA VAL A 133 -8.12 9.07 13.56
C VAL A 133 -7.72 10.54 13.41
N SER A 134 -7.04 10.86 12.30
CA SER A 134 -6.79 12.20 11.82
C SER A 134 -7.73 12.48 10.65
N LYS A 135 -8.46 13.58 10.70
CA LYS A 135 -9.61 13.85 9.82
C LYS A 135 -9.29 13.76 8.32
N TRP A 136 -8.07 14.08 7.94
CA TRP A 136 -7.66 14.20 6.54
C TRP A 136 -6.71 13.08 6.09
N VAL A 137 -6.46 12.09 6.95
CA VAL A 137 -5.48 11.04 6.72
C VAL A 137 -6.14 9.67 6.69
N PHE A 138 -5.99 8.99 5.56
CA PHE A 138 -6.45 7.64 5.28
C PHE A 138 -5.25 6.76 4.91
N LYS A 139 -5.44 5.45 4.85
CA LYS A 139 -4.45 4.54 4.30
C LYS A 139 -5.07 3.29 3.67
N THR A 140 -4.33 2.64 2.79
CA THR A 140 -4.77 1.44 2.07
C THR A 140 -4.14 0.13 2.53
N PRO A 141 -2.90 0.06 3.06
CA PRO A 141 -2.44 -1.17 3.71
C PRO A 141 -3.23 -1.47 4.97
N ALA A 142 -3.54 -2.75 5.24
CA ALA A 142 -4.09 -3.13 6.53
C ALA A 142 -3.13 -2.79 7.67
N ASN A 143 -3.66 -2.53 8.86
CA ASN A 143 -2.89 -2.13 10.05
C ASN A 143 -1.86 -3.18 10.47
N ASP A 144 -0.73 -2.74 11.02
CA ASP A 144 0.26 -3.60 11.70
C ASP A 144 -0.39 -4.50 12.73
N HIS A 145 -1.40 -4.00 13.45
CA HIS A 145 -2.19 -4.78 14.39
C HIS A 145 -2.81 -6.02 13.73
N VAL A 146 -3.44 -5.85 12.57
CA VAL A 146 -4.09 -6.92 11.80
C VAL A 146 -3.06 -7.96 11.35
N ALA A 147 -1.90 -7.50 10.84
CA ALA A 147 -0.83 -8.39 10.42
C ALA A 147 -0.20 -9.16 11.59
N ALA A 148 0.07 -8.49 12.72
CA ALA A 148 0.57 -9.11 13.94
C ALA A 148 -0.43 -10.12 14.50
N GLU A 149 -1.72 -9.78 14.51
CA GLU A 149 -2.77 -10.68 14.95
C GLU A 149 -2.87 -11.93 14.06
N LYS A 150 -2.74 -11.78 12.73
CA LYS A 150 -2.74 -12.91 11.79
C LYS A 150 -1.60 -13.89 12.07
N ILE A 151 -0.38 -13.37 12.30
CA ILE A 151 0.79 -14.18 12.68
C ILE A 151 0.54 -14.92 13.99
N LEU A 152 0.15 -14.20 15.05
CA LEU A 152 -0.02 -14.80 16.37
C LEU A 152 -1.17 -15.81 16.42
N ASN A 153 -2.26 -15.59 15.66
CA ASN A 153 -3.34 -16.56 15.53
C ASN A 153 -2.84 -17.86 14.90
N TYR A 154 -2.03 -17.77 13.82
CA TYR A 154 -1.42 -18.95 13.19
C TYR A 154 -0.47 -19.66 14.15
N MET A 155 0.41 -18.94 14.81
CA MET A 155 1.36 -19.50 15.80
C MET A 155 0.64 -20.22 16.95
N LYS A 156 -0.46 -19.66 17.45
CA LYS A 156 -1.27 -20.27 18.52
C LYS A 156 -1.86 -21.61 18.09
N GLN A 157 -2.35 -21.72 16.86
CA GLN A 157 -2.85 -22.97 16.29
C GLN A 157 -1.78 -24.06 16.18
N HIS A 158 -0.49 -23.66 16.09
CA HIS A 158 0.66 -24.54 16.00
C HIS A 158 1.40 -24.74 17.33
N GLY A 159 0.79 -24.34 18.47
CA GLY A 159 1.31 -24.58 19.81
C GLY A 159 2.55 -23.77 20.20
N GLN A 160 2.94 -22.77 19.41
CA GLN A 160 4.06 -21.88 19.71
C GLN A 160 3.67 -20.88 20.81
N LYS A 161 4.56 -20.65 21.79
CA LYS A 161 4.29 -19.76 22.94
C LYS A 161 5.41 -18.77 23.24
N ASN A 162 6.66 -19.20 23.12
CA ASN A 162 7.84 -18.39 23.42
C ASN A 162 8.36 -17.78 22.10
N ILE A 163 8.27 -16.47 21.95
CA ILE A 163 8.60 -15.79 20.71
C ILE A 163 9.79 -14.85 20.90
N ALA A 164 10.64 -14.79 19.90
CA ALA A 164 11.67 -13.76 19.78
C ALA A 164 11.24 -12.71 18.76
N LEU A 165 11.39 -11.45 19.09
CA LEU A 165 11.19 -10.33 18.17
C LEU A 165 12.55 -9.85 17.66
N LEU A 166 12.63 -9.55 16.36
CA LEU A 166 13.76 -8.90 15.72
C LEU A 166 13.23 -7.80 14.80
N THR A 167 13.29 -6.54 15.21
CA THR A 167 12.59 -5.44 14.56
C THR A 167 13.55 -4.36 14.09
N VAL A 168 13.24 -3.75 12.93
CA VAL A 168 14.00 -2.58 12.47
C VAL A 168 13.71 -1.36 13.34
N SER A 169 14.70 -0.48 13.53
CA SER A 169 14.61 0.72 14.38
C SER A 169 13.96 1.94 13.71
N ASP A 170 13.23 1.74 12.61
CA ASP A 170 12.46 2.81 11.97
C ASP A 170 11.00 2.89 12.49
N ALA A 171 10.21 3.82 11.95
CA ALA A 171 8.83 4.02 12.37
C ALA A 171 7.93 2.80 12.11
N PHE A 172 8.16 2.02 11.04
CA PHE A 172 7.42 0.80 10.75
C PHE A 172 7.79 -0.33 11.72
N GLY A 173 9.09 -0.52 11.98
CA GLY A 173 9.57 -1.50 12.95
C GLY A 173 9.07 -1.20 14.36
N ALA A 174 9.13 0.06 14.79
CA ALA A 174 8.62 0.50 16.09
C ALA A 174 7.11 0.24 16.23
N SER A 175 6.32 0.53 15.17
CA SER A 175 4.88 0.28 15.14
C SER A 175 4.56 -1.20 15.29
N GLY A 176 5.18 -2.07 14.49
CA GLY A 176 4.95 -3.52 14.57
C GLY A 176 5.40 -4.13 15.89
N ARG A 177 6.54 -3.70 16.43
CA ARG A 177 7.04 -4.14 17.73
C ARG A 177 6.05 -3.82 18.85
N GLU A 178 5.48 -2.61 18.87
CA GLU A 178 4.47 -2.20 19.83
C GLU A 178 3.22 -3.11 19.73
N GLN A 179 2.71 -3.35 18.50
CA GLN A 179 1.53 -4.18 18.29
C GLN A 179 1.79 -5.65 18.65
N LEU A 180 2.93 -6.22 18.27
CA LEU A 180 3.31 -7.58 18.61
C LEU A 180 3.38 -7.78 20.14
N LYS A 181 4.01 -6.86 20.88
CA LYS A 181 4.12 -6.95 22.35
C LYS A 181 2.75 -6.85 23.03
N ALA A 182 1.90 -5.92 22.58
CA ALA A 182 0.56 -5.73 23.12
C ALA A 182 -0.34 -6.95 22.87
N LEU A 183 -0.29 -7.52 21.68
CA LEU A 183 -1.06 -8.71 21.31
C LEU A 183 -0.52 -9.99 21.94
N ALA A 184 0.82 -10.15 22.02
CA ALA A 184 1.44 -11.31 22.64
C ALA A 184 0.96 -11.49 24.08
N SER A 185 0.98 -10.43 24.88
CA SER A 185 0.48 -10.45 26.26
C SER A 185 -1.00 -10.88 26.33
N LYS A 186 -1.86 -10.31 25.48
CA LYS A 186 -3.30 -10.62 25.44
C LYS A 186 -3.61 -12.05 24.97
N LYS A 187 -2.78 -12.62 24.09
CA LYS A 187 -3.01 -13.95 23.49
C LYS A 187 -2.27 -15.08 24.19
N GLY A 188 -1.52 -14.79 25.27
CA GLY A 188 -0.81 -15.77 26.08
C GLY A 188 0.53 -16.21 25.51
N PHE A 189 1.19 -15.35 24.74
CA PHE A 189 2.58 -15.53 24.29
C PHE A 189 3.56 -14.86 25.29
N THR A 190 4.75 -15.43 25.39
CA THR A 190 5.89 -14.85 26.12
C THR A 190 6.91 -14.33 25.12
N VAL A 191 7.22 -13.03 25.18
CA VAL A 191 8.34 -12.46 24.42
C VAL A 191 9.62 -12.73 25.19
N VAL A 192 10.41 -13.72 24.75
CA VAL A 192 11.64 -14.17 25.43
C VAL A 192 12.89 -13.46 24.93
N ALA A 193 12.83 -12.81 23.77
CA ALA A 193 13.86 -11.93 23.25
C ALA A 193 13.21 -10.78 22.47
N ASP A 194 13.82 -9.60 22.54
CA ASP A 194 13.33 -8.37 21.93
C ASP A 194 14.52 -7.58 21.40
N GLU A 195 14.97 -7.94 20.19
CA GLU A 195 16.16 -7.41 19.54
C GLU A 195 15.78 -6.40 18.45
N VAL A 196 16.68 -5.44 18.24
CA VAL A 196 16.51 -4.37 17.25
C VAL A 196 17.72 -4.31 16.34
N TYR A 197 17.51 -3.99 15.06
CA TYR A 197 18.56 -3.71 14.08
C TYR A 197 18.33 -2.36 13.41
N SER A 198 19.40 -1.72 12.94
CA SER A 198 19.31 -0.48 12.18
C SER A 198 18.91 -0.74 10.71
N PRO A 199 18.18 0.17 10.04
CA PRO A 199 17.92 0.07 8.59
C PRO A 199 19.19 -0.04 7.74
N LYS A 200 20.36 0.35 8.29
CA LYS A 200 21.67 0.28 7.61
C LYS A 200 22.44 -1.00 7.90
N ASP A 201 21.98 -1.83 8.84
CA ASP A 201 22.65 -3.07 9.18
C ASP A 201 22.50 -4.09 8.03
N THR A 202 23.61 -4.72 7.67
CA THR A 202 23.67 -5.77 6.65
C THR A 202 23.97 -7.15 7.24
N ASP A 203 24.30 -7.20 8.55
CA ASP A 203 24.59 -8.43 9.30
C ASP A 203 23.88 -8.40 10.66
N MET A 204 23.02 -9.38 10.90
CA MET A 204 22.25 -9.56 12.13
C MET A 204 22.73 -10.79 12.92
N THR A 205 23.93 -11.28 12.63
CA THR A 205 24.54 -12.42 13.33
C THR A 205 24.59 -12.24 14.85
N PRO A 206 24.92 -11.07 15.42
CA PRO A 206 24.92 -10.88 16.87
C PRO A 206 23.55 -11.11 17.51
N GLN A 207 22.50 -10.48 16.97
CA GLN A 207 21.12 -10.61 17.46
C GLN A 207 20.61 -12.05 17.32
N LEU A 208 20.84 -12.67 16.16
CA LEU A 208 20.40 -14.02 15.87
C LEU A 208 21.14 -15.08 16.71
N THR A 209 22.42 -14.86 17.03
CA THR A 209 23.19 -15.74 17.93
C THR A 209 22.61 -15.70 19.35
N LYS A 210 22.25 -14.52 19.85
CA LYS A 210 21.58 -14.35 21.15
C LYS A 210 20.22 -15.06 21.14
N ILE A 211 19.39 -14.83 20.13
CA ILE A 211 18.08 -15.47 19.98
C ILE A 211 18.23 -17.00 19.92
N ARG A 212 19.19 -17.52 19.15
CA ARG A 212 19.47 -18.96 19.07
C ARG A 212 19.80 -19.58 20.43
N GLY A 213 20.56 -18.85 21.28
CA GLY A 213 20.91 -19.32 22.63
C GLY A 213 19.70 -19.45 23.55
N ILE A 214 18.68 -18.60 23.39
CA ILE A 214 17.42 -18.61 24.15
C ILE A 214 16.47 -19.74 23.72
N LYS A 215 16.57 -20.22 22.47
CA LYS A 215 15.74 -21.29 21.90
C LYS A 215 14.24 -20.97 21.95
N PRO A 216 13.74 -19.85 21.37
CA PRO A 216 12.32 -19.59 21.29
C PRO A 216 11.62 -20.58 20.36
N ASP A 217 10.28 -20.67 20.45
CA ASP A 217 9.46 -21.49 19.54
C ASP A 217 9.40 -20.90 18.14
N ALA A 218 9.57 -19.57 18.01
CA ALA A 218 9.58 -18.85 16.74
C ALA A 218 10.32 -17.51 16.81
N ILE A 219 10.80 -17.04 15.66
CA ILE A 219 11.35 -15.69 15.46
C ILE A 219 10.37 -14.89 14.59
N ILE A 220 10.00 -13.68 15.01
CA ILE A 220 9.23 -12.74 14.20
C ILE A 220 10.15 -11.57 13.83
N CYS A 221 10.47 -11.45 12.54
CA CYS A 221 11.21 -10.32 12.00
C CYS A 221 10.23 -9.28 11.45
N TRP A 222 10.33 -8.04 11.94
CA TRP A 222 9.48 -6.95 11.49
C TRP A 222 10.29 -5.82 10.88
N GLY A 223 10.09 -5.62 9.58
CA GLY A 223 10.80 -4.60 8.81
C GLY A 223 10.44 -4.69 7.34
N THR A 224 11.11 -3.85 6.55
CA THR A 224 11.06 -3.86 5.09
C THR A 224 12.46 -4.15 4.54
N ASN A 225 12.54 -4.59 3.27
CA ASN A 225 13.82 -4.86 2.63
C ASN A 225 14.76 -3.63 2.67
N PRO A 226 16.10 -3.84 2.69
CA PRO A 226 16.81 -5.14 2.56
C PRO A 226 17.02 -5.90 3.88
N GLY A 227 16.77 -5.29 5.05
CA GLY A 227 17.07 -5.87 6.36
C GLY A 227 16.53 -7.29 6.58
N PRO A 228 15.22 -7.57 6.38
CA PRO A 228 14.65 -8.90 6.54
C PRO A 228 15.26 -9.95 5.60
N ALA A 229 15.67 -9.56 4.39
CA ALA A 229 16.40 -10.46 3.49
C ALA A 229 17.78 -10.83 4.04
N ALA A 230 18.48 -9.87 4.67
CA ALA A 230 19.75 -10.14 5.38
C ALA A 230 19.52 -11.05 6.60
N VAL A 231 18.48 -10.78 7.41
CA VAL A 231 18.06 -11.69 8.51
C VAL A 231 17.88 -13.11 8.01
N THR A 232 17.17 -13.30 6.92
CA THR A 232 16.89 -14.61 6.33
C THR A 232 18.18 -15.33 5.93
N LYS A 233 19.10 -14.64 5.25
CA LYS A 233 20.43 -15.17 4.90
C LYS A 233 21.21 -15.59 6.15
N ASN A 234 21.25 -14.73 7.18
CA ASN A 234 22.00 -15.03 8.40
C ASN A 234 21.38 -16.19 9.19
N VAL A 235 20.04 -16.32 9.22
CA VAL A 235 19.36 -17.50 9.81
C VAL A 235 19.83 -18.79 9.13
N LYS A 236 19.90 -18.81 7.79
CA LYS A 236 20.40 -19.96 7.02
C LYS A 236 21.87 -20.24 7.28
N GLN A 237 22.72 -19.21 7.23
CA GLN A 237 24.18 -19.30 7.48
C GLN A 237 24.51 -19.84 8.87
N LEU A 238 23.76 -19.40 9.90
CA LEU A 238 23.92 -19.84 11.28
C LEU A 238 23.30 -21.21 11.57
N GLY A 239 22.66 -21.84 10.57
CA GLY A 239 21.98 -23.13 10.73
C GLY A 239 20.82 -23.10 11.71
N ILE A 240 20.19 -21.95 11.94
CA ILE A 240 19.05 -21.80 12.84
C ILE A 240 17.86 -22.51 12.24
N LYS A 241 17.24 -23.43 13.02
CA LYS A 241 16.07 -24.22 12.60
C LYS A 241 14.75 -23.75 13.21
N ILE A 242 14.81 -22.64 13.97
CA ILE A 242 13.63 -22.01 14.57
C ILE A 242 12.76 -21.41 13.46
N PRO A 243 11.43 -21.65 13.44
CA PRO A 243 10.52 -21.08 12.47
C PRO A 243 10.66 -19.56 12.39
N LEU A 244 10.78 -19.03 11.16
CA LEU A 244 10.94 -17.61 10.88
C LEU A 244 9.66 -17.04 10.27
N TYR A 245 9.10 -16.06 10.94
CA TYR A 245 7.97 -15.27 10.47
C TYR A 245 8.44 -13.87 10.09
N MET A 246 7.93 -13.35 8.97
CA MET A 246 8.18 -11.98 8.51
C MET A 246 6.93 -11.14 8.63
N SER A 247 7.10 -9.82 8.72
CA SER A 247 6.01 -8.88 8.55
C SER A 247 5.49 -8.89 7.12
N HIS A 248 4.28 -8.37 6.89
CA HIS A 248 3.72 -8.13 5.56
C HIS A 248 4.53 -7.11 4.73
N GLY A 249 5.45 -6.36 5.37
CA GLY A 249 6.33 -5.39 4.71
C GLY A 249 7.35 -5.98 3.73
N VAL A 250 7.42 -7.31 3.59
CA VAL A 250 8.27 -8.00 2.61
C VAL A 250 7.48 -8.83 1.59
N ALA A 251 6.15 -8.71 1.55
CA ALA A 251 5.28 -9.52 0.71
C ALA A 251 5.42 -9.20 -0.79
N SER A 252 6.59 -9.48 -1.36
CA SER A 252 6.89 -9.35 -2.79
C SER A 252 7.95 -10.37 -3.23
N LYS A 253 7.96 -10.73 -4.52
CA LYS A 253 9.02 -11.61 -5.09
C LYS A 253 10.42 -11.03 -4.90
N LYS A 254 10.54 -9.70 -4.82
CA LYS A 254 11.83 -9.03 -4.56
C LYS A 254 12.48 -9.47 -3.25
N TYR A 255 11.69 -9.77 -2.22
CA TYR A 255 12.22 -10.33 -0.97
C TYR A 255 12.86 -11.70 -1.19
N ILE A 256 12.19 -12.59 -1.94
CA ILE A 256 12.72 -13.95 -2.25
C ILE A 256 14.00 -13.85 -3.06
N GLU A 257 14.08 -12.95 -4.05
CA GLU A 257 15.28 -12.68 -4.84
C GLU A 257 16.44 -12.19 -3.93
N LEU A 258 16.16 -11.20 -3.08
CA LEU A 258 17.18 -10.62 -2.18
C LEU A 258 17.67 -11.62 -1.13
N ALA A 259 16.78 -12.42 -0.56
CA ALA A 259 17.13 -13.43 0.42
C ALA A 259 17.83 -14.65 -0.22
N GLY A 260 17.52 -14.93 -1.48
CA GLY A 260 17.83 -16.18 -2.17
C GLY A 260 16.78 -17.25 -1.86
N ALA A 261 16.29 -17.96 -2.88
CA ALA A 261 15.21 -18.92 -2.77
C ALA A 261 15.48 -20.02 -1.72
N ASP A 262 16.72 -20.52 -1.67
CA ASP A 262 17.12 -21.56 -0.70
C ASP A 262 17.12 -21.05 0.76
N ALA A 263 17.51 -19.79 0.99
CA ALA A 263 17.48 -19.22 2.34
C ALA A 263 16.06 -18.84 2.75
N ALA A 264 15.22 -18.44 1.81
CA ALA A 264 13.84 -18.05 2.04
C ALA A 264 12.88 -19.24 2.19
N GLU A 265 13.31 -20.46 1.84
CA GLU A 265 12.47 -21.67 1.94
C GLU A 265 11.91 -21.85 3.34
N GLY A 266 10.59 -22.02 3.45
CA GLY A 266 9.90 -22.22 4.72
C GLY A 266 9.57 -20.94 5.51
N VAL A 267 10.03 -19.77 5.08
CA VAL A 267 9.68 -18.49 5.71
C VAL A 267 8.18 -18.22 5.56
N MET A 268 7.54 -17.76 6.64
CA MET A 268 6.10 -17.52 6.71
C MET A 268 5.79 -16.04 6.96
N LEU A 269 4.67 -15.55 6.39
CA LEU A 269 4.22 -14.16 6.61
C LEU A 269 2.73 -14.00 6.26
N PRO A 270 2.07 -12.97 6.81
CA PRO A 270 0.81 -12.50 6.27
C PRO A 270 1.07 -11.74 4.97
N ALA A 271 0.44 -12.12 3.89
CA ALA A 271 0.55 -11.45 2.60
C ALA A 271 -0.82 -10.99 2.09
N GLY A 272 -0.87 -9.86 1.41
CA GLY A 272 -2.05 -9.46 0.65
C GLY A 272 -2.37 -10.51 -0.42
N LYS A 273 -3.65 -10.69 -0.69
CA LYS A 273 -4.14 -11.76 -1.57
C LYS A 273 -3.61 -11.70 -3.00
N LEU A 274 -3.09 -10.56 -3.44
CA LEU A 274 -2.45 -10.44 -4.76
C LEU A 274 -1.28 -11.42 -4.93
N ALA A 275 -0.51 -11.67 -3.88
CA ALA A 275 0.62 -12.59 -3.93
C ALA A 275 0.23 -14.05 -4.27
N VAL A 276 -1.02 -14.41 -4.05
CA VAL A 276 -1.55 -15.78 -4.19
C VAL A 276 -2.91 -15.82 -4.88
N TYR A 277 -3.23 -14.83 -5.72
CA TYR A 277 -4.59 -14.67 -6.26
C TYR A 277 -5.06 -15.86 -7.11
N ASP A 278 -4.15 -16.55 -7.76
CA ASP A 278 -4.41 -17.75 -8.54
C ASP A 278 -4.74 -19.00 -7.68
N LYS A 279 -4.36 -18.97 -6.39
CA LYS A 279 -4.59 -20.03 -5.39
C LYS A 279 -5.81 -19.74 -4.49
N LEU A 280 -6.48 -18.63 -4.67
CA LEU A 280 -7.68 -18.25 -3.90
C LEU A 280 -8.90 -19.10 -4.28
N LYS A 281 -9.87 -19.13 -3.38
CA LYS A 281 -11.18 -19.74 -3.69
C LYS A 281 -11.85 -19.00 -4.85
N LYS A 282 -12.56 -19.73 -5.71
CA LYS A 282 -13.26 -19.14 -6.90
C LYS A 282 -14.25 -18.03 -6.55
N ASN A 283 -14.82 -18.05 -5.34
CA ASN A 283 -15.79 -17.06 -4.86
C ASN A 283 -15.15 -15.99 -3.95
N ASP A 284 -13.83 -15.85 -3.93
CA ASP A 284 -13.18 -14.77 -3.18
C ASP A 284 -13.63 -13.42 -3.76
N PRO A 285 -14.10 -12.47 -2.91
CA PRO A 285 -14.63 -11.18 -3.38
C PRO A 285 -13.60 -10.32 -4.12
N GLN A 286 -12.31 -10.55 -3.87
CA GLN A 286 -11.23 -9.80 -4.52
C GLN A 286 -10.74 -10.45 -5.83
N ALA A 287 -11.10 -11.71 -6.13
CA ALA A 287 -10.54 -12.48 -7.25
C ALA A 287 -10.58 -11.72 -8.59
N LYS A 288 -11.67 -10.98 -8.86
CA LYS A 288 -11.84 -10.22 -10.10
C LYS A 288 -10.88 -9.03 -10.19
N VAL A 289 -10.79 -8.22 -9.12
CA VAL A 289 -9.93 -7.01 -9.11
C VAL A 289 -8.45 -7.39 -9.11
N LEU A 290 -8.06 -8.42 -8.38
CA LEU A 290 -6.68 -8.91 -8.31
C LEU A 290 -6.20 -9.35 -9.69
N LYS A 291 -6.98 -10.21 -10.37
CA LYS A 291 -6.66 -10.67 -11.72
C LYS A 291 -6.59 -9.53 -12.73
N ALA A 292 -7.55 -8.62 -12.70
CA ALA A 292 -7.60 -7.49 -13.63
C ALA A 292 -6.40 -6.56 -13.45
N TYR A 293 -6.04 -6.27 -12.19
CA TYR A 293 -4.89 -5.43 -11.88
C TYR A 293 -3.57 -6.07 -12.32
N ASP A 294 -3.34 -7.35 -12.00
CA ASP A 294 -2.11 -8.05 -12.41
C ASP A 294 -1.98 -8.11 -13.94
N GLN A 295 -3.05 -8.43 -14.64
CA GLN A 295 -3.05 -8.46 -16.11
C GLN A 295 -2.75 -7.09 -16.73
N ALA A 296 -3.36 -6.02 -16.20
CA ALA A 296 -3.11 -4.66 -16.68
C ALA A 296 -1.68 -4.22 -16.43
N TYR A 297 -1.16 -4.48 -15.23
CA TYR A 297 0.20 -4.12 -14.86
C TYR A 297 1.24 -4.90 -15.71
N LYS A 298 1.02 -6.20 -15.88
CA LYS A 298 1.88 -7.05 -16.71
C LYS A 298 1.87 -6.61 -18.18
N ALA A 299 0.71 -6.21 -18.71
CA ALA A 299 0.60 -5.67 -20.06
C ALA A 299 1.35 -4.34 -20.23
N ALA A 300 1.38 -3.50 -19.18
CA ALA A 300 2.03 -2.19 -19.22
C ALA A 300 3.55 -2.26 -19.00
N TYR A 301 4.01 -3.16 -18.13
CA TYR A 301 5.41 -3.17 -17.64
C TYR A 301 6.17 -4.49 -17.86
N GLY A 302 5.52 -5.54 -18.34
CA GLY A 302 6.15 -6.84 -18.65
C GLY A 302 6.47 -7.71 -17.41
N VAL A 303 6.10 -7.27 -16.22
CA VAL A 303 6.33 -7.96 -14.94
C VAL A 303 5.02 -8.09 -14.15
N GLU A 304 4.97 -9.04 -13.21
CA GLU A 304 3.82 -9.22 -12.32
C GLU A 304 3.61 -8.00 -11.41
N ALA A 305 2.36 -7.74 -11.06
CA ALA A 305 2.01 -6.67 -10.15
C ALA A 305 2.52 -6.95 -8.72
N SER A 306 2.95 -5.90 -8.03
CA SER A 306 3.34 -5.95 -6.63
C SER A 306 2.17 -5.59 -5.71
N THR A 307 2.10 -6.23 -4.53
CA THR A 307 1.15 -5.85 -3.47
C THR A 307 1.31 -4.37 -3.08
N PHE A 308 2.54 -3.83 -3.15
CA PHE A 308 2.80 -2.41 -2.87
C PHE A 308 2.18 -1.50 -3.92
N GLY A 309 2.30 -1.82 -5.21
CA GLY A 309 1.56 -1.11 -6.25
C GLY A 309 0.05 -1.17 -6.04
N GLY A 310 -0.46 -2.28 -5.48
CA GLY A 310 -1.85 -2.43 -5.09
C GLY A 310 -2.34 -1.39 -4.08
N TYR A 311 -1.47 -0.89 -3.20
CA TYR A 311 -1.83 0.19 -2.27
C TYR A 311 -2.12 1.51 -2.99
N ALA A 312 -1.33 1.86 -3.99
CA ALA A 312 -1.58 3.04 -4.82
C ALA A 312 -2.81 2.85 -5.72
N TYR A 313 -3.06 1.61 -6.21
CA TYR A 313 -4.29 1.25 -6.92
C TYR A 313 -5.53 1.60 -6.07
N ASP A 314 -5.58 1.09 -4.85
CA ASP A 314 -6.72 1.29 -3.96
C ASP A 314 -6.87 2.74 -3.52
N ALA A 315 -5.77 3.45 -3.30
CA ALA A 315 -5.79 4.89 -2.99
C ALA A 315 -6.40 5.70 -4.14
N PHE A 316 -6.02 5.39 -5.37
CA PHE A 316 -6.58 6.03 -6.55
C PHE A 316 -8.07 5.72 -6.73
N GLU A 317 -8.48 4.46 -6.51
CA GLU A 317 -9.87 4.05 -6.60
C GLU A 317 -10.75 4.72 -5.52
N LEU A 318 -10.27 4.82 -4.27
CA LEU A 318 -10.97 5.54 -3.21
C LEU A 318 -11.21 7.01 -3.58
N ILE A 319 -10.17 7.71 -4.04
CA ILE A 319 -10.24 9.11 -4.46
C ILE A 319 -11.14 9.26 -5.71
N SER A 320 -10.95 8.42 -6.72
CA SER A 320 -11.71 8.48 -7.98
C SER A 320 -13.19 8.24 -7.75
N ASN A 321 -13.54 7.25 -6.91
CA ASN A 321 -14.92 6.95 -6.55
C ASN A 321 -15.56 8.07 -5.71
N ALA A 322 -14.79 8.69 -4.82
CA ALA A 322 -15.23 9.89 -4.09
C ALA A 322 -15.54 11.04 -5.04
N ILE A 323 -14.64 11.34 -5.99
CA ILE A 323 -14.85 12.40 -6.99
C ILE A 323 -16.08 12.11 -7.85
N LYS A 324 -16.25 10.88 -8.31
CA LYS A 324 -17.43 10.44 -9.09
C LYS A 324 -18.73 10.65 -8.32
N LYS A 325 -18.73 10.37 -7.01
CA LYS A 325 -19.92 10.39 -6.15
C LYS A 325 -20.28 11.80 -5.68
N VAL A 326 -19.31 12.53 -5.14
CA VAL A 326 -19.59 13.78 -4.39
C VAL A 326 -18.86 15.02 -4.93
N GLY A 327 -17.82 14.89 -5.76
CA GLY A 327 -17.10 16.02 -6.36
C GLY A 327 -15.62 16.05 -6.00
N ALA A 328 -14.88 17.02 -6.58
CA ALA A 328 -13.43 17.06 -6.62
C ALA A 328 -12.78 18.05 -5.64
N THR A 329 -13.55 18.74 -4.78
CA THR A 329 -12.92 19.56 -3.73
C THR A 329 -12.33 18.68 -2.62
N PRO A 330 -11.30 19.14 -1.89
CA PRO A 330 -10.70 18.33 -0.81
C PRO A 330 -11.74 17.83 0.22
N ASP A 331 -12.69 18.67 0.67
CA ASP A 331 -13.76 18.25 1.60
C ASP A 331 -14.68 17.18 1.02
N GLN A 332 -15.03 17.30 -0.28
CA GLN A 332 -15.84 16.31 -0.97
C GLN A 332 -15.11 14.98 -1.09
N ILE A 333 -13.83 15.01 -1.50
CA ILE A 333 -13.01 13.79 -1.62
C ILE A 333 -12.90 13.09 -0.26
N ARG A 334 -12.56 13.82 0.81
CA ARG A 334 -12.52 13.29 2.18
C ARG A 334 -13.85 12.61 2.55
N THR A 335 -14.95 13.34 2.41
CA THR A 335 -16.29 12.83 2.75
C THR A 335 -16.66 11.61 1.91
N GLY A 336 -16.30 11.62 0.63
CA GLY A 336 -16.56 10.49 -0.27
C GLY A 336 -15.76 9.24 0.11
N ILE A 337 -14.51 9.39 0.58
CA ILE A 337 -13.70 8.27 1.08
C ILE A 337 -14.31 7.68 2.36
N GLU A 338 -14.71 8.50 3.33
CA GLU A 338 -15.39 8.05 4.56
C GLU A 338 -16.69 7.26 4.28
N GLN A 339 -17.32 7.50 3.13
CA GLN A 339 -18.53 6.82 2.68
C GLN A 339 -18.27 5.55 1.86
N ALA A 340 -17.02 5.14 1.66
CA ALA A 340 -16.71 3.90 0.95
C ALA A 340 -17.16 2.69 1.77
N LYS A 341 -18.05 1.86 1.22
CA LYS A 341 -18.61 0.67 1.85
C LYS A 341 -18.50 -0.51 0.91
N GLY A 342 -17.84 -1.59 1.36
CA GLY A 342 -17.70 -2.82 0.59
C GLY A 342 -16.95 -2.61 -0.74
N MET A 343 -16.02 -1.66 -0.82
CA MET A 343 -15.20 -1.47 -2.02
C MET A 343 -14.18 -2.59 -2.13
N HIS A 344 -14.30 -3.40 -3.16
CA HIS A 344 -13.35 -4.47 -3.45
C HIS A 344 -12.07 -3.87 -4.05
N GLY A 345 -11.05 -3.77 -3.24
CA GLY A 345 -9.71 -3.32 -3.62
C GLY A 345 -8.72 -4.47 -3.77
N VAL A 346 -7.51 -4.13 -4.15
CA VAL A 346 -6.36 -5.07 -4.20
C VAL A 346 -5.90 -5.47 -2.80
N SER A 347 -5.92 -4.53 -1.86
CA SER A 347 -5.45 -4.75 -0.48
C SER A 347 -6.52 -5.38 0.43
N GLY A 348 -7.79 -5.35 0.04
CA GLY A 348 -8.89 -5.88 0.84
C GLY A 348 -10.25 -5.37 0.38
N VAL A 349 -11.28 -5.61 1.21
CA VAL A 349 -12.62 -5.05 1.02
C VAL A 349 -12.79 -3.88 1.98
N PHE A 350 -12.72 -2.66 1.44
CA PHE A 350 -12.73 -1.45 2.27
C PHE A 350 -14.12 -1.09 2.76
N THR A 351 -14.22 -0.83 4.07
CA THR A 351 -15.39 -0.25 4.70
C THR A 351 -14.97 0.90 5.60
N MET A 352 -14.78 2.06 4.98
CA MET A 352 -14.35 3.29 5.64
C MET A 352 -15.48 3.93 6.46
N SER A 353 -15.13 4.76 7.45
CA SER A 353 -16.07 5.58 8.22
C SER A 353 -15.35 6.82 8.79
N PRO A 354 -16.08 7.80 9.35
CA PRO A 354 -15.46 8.93 10.06
C PRO A 354 -14.61 8.53 11.28
N THR A 355 -14.75 7.29 11.77
CA THR A 355 -14.01 6.74 12.93
C THR A 355 -13.07 5.60 12.54
N ASP A 356 -13.02 5.21 11.27
CA ASP A 356 -12.12 4.19 10.74
C ASP A 356 -11.65 4.60 9.33
N HIS A 357 -10.44 5.11 9.25
CA HIS A 357 -9.78 5.57 8.03
C HIS A 357 -8.84 4.51 7.41
N ASN A 358 -8.94 3.25 7.84
CA ASN A 358 -8.30 2.11 7.20
C ASN A 358 -9.33 1.15 6.58
N GLY A 359 -10.41 0.83 7.32
CA GLY A 359 -11.55 0.06 6.82
C GLY A 359 -11.25 -1.38 6.41
N LEU A 360 -10.15 -1.98 6.89
CA LEU A 360 -9.71 -3.34 6.59
C LEU A 360 -9.61 -4.20 7.85
N ASP A 361 -9.86 -5.50 7.70
CA ASP A 361 -9.81 -6.50 8.76
C ASP A 361 -8.86 -7.68 8.44
N LEU A 362 -8.92 -8.74 9.24
CA LEU A 362 -8.09 -9.95 9.08
C LEU A 362 -8.24 -10.65 7.73
N SER A 363 -9.34 -10.43 7.00
CA SER A 363 -9.57 -11.01 5.68
C SER A 363 -8.69 -10.38 4.57
N ALA A 364 -8.04 -9.25 4.86
CA ALA A 364 -7.07 -8.60 3.97
C ALA A 364 -5.82 -9.45 3.72
N PHE A 365 -5.50 -10.37 4.65
CA PHE A 365 -4.31 -11.20 4.56
C PHE A 365 -4.62 -12.70 4.48
N GLU A 366 -3.82 -13.41 3.68
CA GLU A 366 -3.61 -14.85 3.83
C GLU A 366 -2.28 -15.10 4.55
N MET A 367 -2.20 -16.17 5.38
CA MET A 367 -0.90 -16.68 5.82
C MET A 367 -0.28 -17.45 4.67
N VAL A 368 0.95 -17.09 4.33
CA VAL A 368 1.68 -17.75 3.26
C VAL A 368 3.02 -18.29 3.76
N ARG A 369 3.53 -19.32 3.07
CA ARG A 369 4.87 -19.87 3.23
C ARG A 369 5.59 -19.80 1.90
N ILE A 370 6.86 -19.53 1.92
CA ILE A 370 7.70 -19.64 0.73
C ILE A 370 8.04 -21.12 0.53
N THR A 371 7.71 -21.62 -0.66
CA THR A 371 7.97 -23.00 -1.08
C THR A 371 8.49 -22.99 -2.52
N LYS A 372 9.70 -23.53 -2.74
CA LYS A 372 10.34 -23.55 -4.06
C LYS A 372 10.43 -22.19 -4.75
N GLY A 373 10.66 -21.13 -3.94
CA GLY A 373 10.78 -19.76 -4.44
C GLY A 373 9.47 -19.08 -4.80
N ASP A 374 8.33 -19.60 -4.40
CA ASP A 374 6.99 -19.01 -4.60
C ASP A 374 6.16 -19.05 -3.31
N TRP A 375 4.98 -18.44 -3.33
CA TRP A 375 4.08 -18.33 -2.20
C TRP A 375 3.04 -19.45 -2.19
N ASP A 376 2.87 -20.14 -1.05
CA ASP A 376 1.79 -21.09 -0.81
C ASP A 376 0.93 -20.65 0.37
N ILE A 377 -0.41 -20.73 0.21
CA ILE A 377 -1.35 -20.46 1.30
C ILE A 377 -1.23 -21.58 2.34
N ILE A 378 -1.07 -21.19 3.60
CA ILE A 378 -1.05 -22.10 4.76
C ILE A 378 -2.20 -21.78 5.72
N LYS A 379 -2.67 -22.83 6.42
CA LYS A 379 -3.83 -22.73 7.33
C LYS A 379 -3.43 -23.12 8.74
#